data_2c6a0bb318f66bb69b9e7caaa5729cd3
#
_entry.id   2c6a0bb318f66bb69b9e7caaa5729cd3
#
_cell.length_a   1.000
_cell.length_b   1.000
_cell.length_c   1.000
_cell.angle_alpha   90.00
_cell.angle_beta   90.00
_cell.angle_gamma   90.00
#
_symmetry.space_group_name_H-M   'P 1'
#
loop_
_entity.id
_entity.type
_entity.pdbx_description
1 polymer ?
#
loop_
_entity_poly.entity_id
_entity_poly.type
_entity_poly.pdbx_seq_one_letter_code
_entity_poly.pdbx_strand_id
1 'polypeptide(L)'
;MVLALEGSGEVARAAHAGRVSGRFMEPYIFGSRLGQDIIDLEQTATHLQLALNFTAHVAFRGGIILFVSRARQFSHLIESTARSCGEYAHTRYFKGGLLTNAPLLLGARVRQLKQR
;
A
#
# COMPACT_ATOMS: atom_id res chain seq x y z
N MET A 1 16.81 -5.34 0.25
CA MET A 1 16.51 -4.90 -1.14
C MET A 1 16.09 -3.43 -1.05
N VAL A 2 16.99 -2.54 -1.40
CA VAL A 2 16.68 -1.11 -1.50
C VAL A 2 15.82 -0.98 -2.75
N LEU A 3 14.54 -0.63 -2.59
CA LEU A 3 13.75 -0.10 -3.69
C LEU A 3 14.34 1.26 -4.03
N ALA A 4 15.29 1.30 -4.94
CA ALA A 4 15.69 2.52 -5.57
C ALA A 4 14.46 3.00 -6.35
N LEU A 5 13.87 4.09 -5.92
CA LEU A 5 12.91 4.86 -6.70
C LEU A 5 13.70 5.54 -7.83
N GLU A 6 14.10 4.75 -8.82
CA GLU A 6 14.77 5.25 -10.00
C GLU A 6 13.74 5.91 -10.92
N GLY A 7 13.54 7.18 -10.69
CA GLY A 7 12.75 8.02 -11.56
C GLY A 7 12.35 9.31 -10.88
N SER A 8 12.90 10.44 -11.31
CA SER A 8 12.55 11.76 -10.79
C SER A 8 11.04 12.04 -10.80
N GLY A 9 10.30 11.44 -11.73
CA GLY A 9 8.85 11.54 -11.83
C GLY A 9 8.09 10.72 -10.80
N GLU A 10 8.59 9.57 -10.37
CA GLU A 10 7.96 8.74 -9.34
C GLU A 10 8.17 9.29 -7.95
N VAL A 11 9.36 9.80 -7.67
CA VAL A 11 9.68 10.51 -6.42
C VAL A 11 8.79 11.75 -6.27
N ALA A 12 8.64 12.53 -7.34
CA ALA A 12 7.75 13.70 -7.33
C ALA A 12 6.30 13.30 -7.05
N ARG A 13 5.79 12.21 -7.61
CA ARG A 13 4.43 11.70 -7.34
C ARG A 13 4.26 11.20 -5.93
N ALA A 14 5.26 10.54 -5.35
CA ALA A 14 5.23 10.08 -3.98
C ALA A 14 5.16 11.23 -2.97
N ALA A 15 5.72 12.38 -3.31
CA ALA A 15 5.71 13.56 -2.44
C ALA A 15 4.38 14.34 -2.46
N HIS A 16 3.54 14.19 -3.50
CA HIS A 16 2.29 14.94 -3.61
C HIS A 16 1.16 14.28 -2.81
N ALA A 17 0.81 14.86 -1.69
CA ALA A 17 -0.25 14.36 -0.80
C ALA A 17 -1.63 14.98 -1.03
N GLY A 18 -1.77 15.92 -1.96
CA GLY A 18 -2.96 16.76 -2.05
C GLY A 18 -3.00 17.77 -0.89
N ARG A 19 -4.18 18.09 -0.40
CA ARG A 19 -4.32 18.97 0.78
C ARG A 19 -4.49 18.10 2.03
N VAL A 20 -3.48 18.11 2.89
CA VAL A 20 -3.50 17.33 4.14
C VAL A 20 -4.06 18.25 5.25
N SER A 21 -5.28 17.95 5.72
CA SER A 21 -5.95 18.74 6.76
C SER A 21 -5.73 18.21 8.18
N GLY A 22 -4.95 17.14 8.34
CA GLY A 22 -4.75 16.48 9.63
C GLY A 22 -3.63 17.12 10.45
N ARG A 23 -3.94 17.65 11.64
CA ARG A 23 -2.97 18.23 12.57
C ARG A 23 -1.79 17.32 12.88
N PHE A 24 -2.02 16.01 12.92
CA PHE A 24 -0.98 15.03 13.21
C PHE A 24 -0.02 14.76 12.05
N MET A 25 -0.38 15.16 10.84
CA MET A 25 0.46 15.03 9.65
C MET A 25 1.35 16.25 9.39
N GLU A 26 1.09 17.35 10.08
CA GLU A 26 1.82 18.61 9.91
C GLU A 26 3.35 18.45 10.07
N PRO A 27 3.89 17.68 11.03
CA PRO A 27 5.34 17.46 11.16
C PRO A 27 5.99 16.74 9.97
N TYR A 28 5.21 16.04 9.15
CA TYR A 28 5.69 15.25 8.00
C TYR A 28 5.58 15.98 6.67
N ILE A 29 5.10 17.21 6.70
CA ILE A 29 4.93 18.05 5.51
C ILE A 29 6.13 18.96 5.38
N PHE A 30 6.81 18.89 4.23
CA PHE A 30 7.95 19.74 3.91
C PHE A 30 7.51 21.19 3.61
N GLY A 31 6.39 21.35 2.91
CA GLY A 31 5.84 22.63 2.53
C GLY A 31 4.60 22.51 1.69
N SER A 32 4.08 23.64 1.21
CA SER A 32 2.91 23.68 0.33
C SER A 32 3.22 24.48 -0.94
N ARG A 33 2.81 23.96 -2.09
CA ARG A 33 2.92 24.62 -3.39
C ARG A 33 1.63 24.51 -4.17
N LEU A 34 1.13 25.62 -4.69
CA LEU A 34 -0.07 25.67 -5.53
C LEU A 34 -1.29 24.97 -4.88
N GLY A 35 -1.46 25.10 -3.57
CA GLY A 35 -2.56 24.47 -2.83
C GLY A 35 -2.38 22.97 -2.58
N GLN A 36 -1.22 22.41 -2.88
CA GLN A 36 -0.87 21.01 -2.57
C GLN A 36 0.25 20.95 -1.53
N ASP A 37 0.07 20.07 -0.55
CA ASP A 37 1.08 19.81 0.47
C ASP A 37 2.10 18.80 -0.06
N ILE A 38 3.36 19.04 0.25
CA ILE A 38 4.49 18.21 -0.17
C ILE A 38 5.01 17.48 1.05
N ILE A 39 5.04 16.16 1.00
CA ILE A 39 5.55 15.31 2.07
C ILE A 39 7.08 15.40 2.12
N ASP A 40 7.63 15.43 3.33
CA ASP A 40 9.05 15.33 3.57
C ASP A 40 9.54 13.89 3.31
N LEU A 41 10.26 13.70 2.20
CA LEU A 41 10.74 12.39 1.78
C LEU A 41 11.89 11.85 2.62
N GLU A 42 12.65 12.68 3.31
CA GLU A 42 13.71 12.23 4.23
C GLU A 42 13.09 11.50 5.43
N GLN A 43 12.04 12.06 6.01
CA GLN A 43 11.28 11.40 7.07
C GLN A 43 10.58 10.14 6.55
N THR A 44 10.03 10.20 5.33
CA THR A 44 9.42 9.03 4.68
C THR A 44 10.42 7.89 4.52
N ALA A 45 11.65 8.17 4.09
CA ALA A 45 12.69 7.14 3.95
C ALA A 45 13.02 6.46 5.28
N THR A 46 13.13 7.24 6.37
CA THR A 46 13.37 6.71 7.71
C THR A 46 12.22 5.81 8.17
N HIS A 47 10.98 6.25 8.03
CA HIS A 47 9.81 5.46 8.41
C HIS A 47 9.61 4.23 7.52
N LEU A 48 9.93 4.33 6.23
CA LEU A 48 9.91 3.19 5.31
C LEU A 48 10.90 2.11 5.74
N GLN A 49 12.11 2.50 6.17
CA GLN A 49 13.10 1.56 6.68
C GLN A 49 12.58 0.80 7.90
N LEU A 50 11.90 1.48 8.82
CA LEU A 50 11.26 0.85 9.98
C LEU A 50 10.14 -0.10 9.56
N ALA A 51 9.31 0.29 8.61
CA ALA A 51 8.22 -0.54 8.09
C ALA A 51 8.75 -1.80 7.38
N LEU A 52 9.82 -1.67 6.59
CA LEU A 52 10.48 -2.80 5.94
C LEU A 52 11.07 -3.78 6.96
N ASN A 53 11.69 -3.28 8.00
CA ASN A 53 12.24 -4.11 9.07
C ASN A 53 11.12 -4.87 9.81
N PHE A 54 10.02 -4.19 10.14
CA PHE A 54 8.85 -4.83 10.74
C PHE A 54 8.28 -5.93 9.83
N THR A 55 8.11 -5.63 8.54
CA THR A 55 7.59 -6.59 7.54
C THR A 55 8.50 -7.82 7.41
N ALA A 56 9.82 -7.61 7.41
CA ALA A 56 10.79 -8.71 7.38
C ALA A 56 10.66 -9.62 8.61
N HIS A 57 10.46 -9.06 9.80
CA HIS A 57 10.23 -9.86 11.01
C HIS A 57 8.92 -10.64 10.97
N VAL A 58 7.85 -10.06 10.41
CA VAL A 58 6.57 -10.78 10.22
C VAL A 58 6.76 -11.95 9.25
N ALA A 59 7.44 -11.72 8.12
CA ALA A 59 7.72 -12.77 7.15
C ALA A 59 8.60 -13.88 7.74
N PHE A 60 9.63 -13.54 8.51
CA PHE A 60 10.50 -14.50 9.19
C PHE A 60 9.73 -15.42 10.14
N ARG A 61 8.69 -14.91 10.81
CA ARG A 61 7.81 -15.68 11.70
C ARG A 61 6.74 -16.49 10.97
N GLY A 62 6.75 -16.51 9.62
CA GLY A 62 5.74 -17.22 8.82
C GLY A 62 4.41 -16.50 8.75
N GLY A 63 4.36 -15.19 9.01
CA GLY A 63 3.16 -14.37 8.87
C GLY A 63 2.77 -14.22 7.40
N ILE A 64 1.48 -14.08 7.15
CA ILE A 64 0.91 -13.84 5.82
C ILE A 64 0.82 -12.34 5.59
N ILE A 65 1.31 -11.86 4.44
CA ILE A 65 1.29 -10.46 4.07
C ILE A 65 0.28 -10.24 2.94
N LEU A 66 -0.63 -9.31 3.13
CA LEU A 66 -1.58 -8.89 2.11
C LEU A 66 -1.30 -7.46 1.68
N PHE A 67 -0.87 -7.28 0.45
CA PHE A 67 -0.71 -5.96 -0.17
C PHE A 67 -2.05 -5.44 -0.66
N VAL A 68 -2.46 -4.26 -0.20
CA VAL A 68 -3.71 -3.63 -0.60
C VAL A 68 -3.43 -2.31 -1.29
N SER A 69 -3.93 -2.13 -2.49
CA SER A 69 -3.82 -0.87 -3.23
C SER A 69 -5.06 -0.59 -4.06
N ARG A 70 -5.47 0.68 -4.09
CA ARG A 70 -6.54 1.17 -4.97
C ARG A 70 -6.02 1.92 -6.19
N ALA A 71 -4.71 2.19 -6.23
CA ALA A 71 -4.09 2.88 -7.35
C ALA A 71 -3.96 1.94 -8.55
N ARG A 72 -4.82 2.12 -9.55
CA ARG A 72 -4.88 1.25 -10.74
C ARG A 72 -3.56 1.23 -11.51
N GLN A 73 -2.86 2.35 -11.55
CA GLN A 73 -1.59 2.51 -12.26
C GLN A 73 -0.49 1.59 -11.70
N PHE A 74 -0.56 1.18 -10.44
CA PHE A 74 0.43 0.33 -9.80
C PHE A 74 -0.06 -1.12 -9.60
N SER A 75 -1.27 -1.47 -10.03
CA SER A 75 -1.85 -2.79 -9.79
C SER A 75 -0.98 -3.92 -10.31
N HIS A 76 -0.51 -3.81 -11.55
CA HIS A 76 0.33 -4.83 -12.16
C HIS A 76 1.67 -5.01 -11.42
N LEU A 77 2.29 -3.89 -11.02
CA LEU A 77 3.55 -3.91 -10.28
C LEU A 77 3.38 -4.61 -8.92
N ILE A 78 2.32 -4.25 -8.19
CA ILE A 78 2.03 -4.81 -6.87
C ILE A 78 1.70 -6.31 -6.97
N GLU A 79 0.88 -6.70 -7.94
CA GLU A 79 0.52 -8.12 -8.15
C GLU A 79 1.73 -8.96 -8.56
N SER A 80 2.58 -8.46 -9.45
CA SER A 80 3.79 -9.17 -9.88
C SER A 80 4.80 -9.32 -8.72
N THR A 81 4.98 -8.25 -7.94
CA THR A 81 5.88 -8.27 -6.78
C THR A 81 5.36 -9.21 -5.68
N ALA A 82 4.08 -9.15 -5.34
CA ALA A 82 3.48 -10.04 -4.36
C ALA A 82 3.62 -11.51 -4.80
N ARG A 83 3.37 -11.80 -6.07
CA ARG A 83 3.54 -13.15 -6.63
C ARG A 83 4.99 -13.63 -6.55
N SER A 84 5.97 -12.78 -6.83
CA SER A 84 7.39 -13.13 -6.75
C SER A 84 7.84 -13.42 -5.32
N CYS A 85 7.20 -12.82 -4.32
CA CYS A 85 7.46 -13.08 -2.91
C CYS A 85 6.64 -14.26 -2.33
N GLY A 86 5.68 -14.79 -3.10
CA GLY A 86 4.75 -15.80 -2.61
C GLY A 86 3.65 -15.26 -1.69
N GLU A 87 3.40 -13.95 -1.73
CA GLU A 87 2.44 -13.26 -0.90
C GLU A 87 1.18 -12.83 -1.68
N TYR A 88 0.23 -12.23 -1.00
CA TYR A 88 -1.08 -11.92 -1.56
C TYR A 88 -1.22 -10.44 -1.89
N ALA A 89 -1.96 -10.14 -2.97
CA ALA A 89 -2.28 -8.78 -3.37
C ALA A 89 -3.78 -8.60 -3.61
N HIS A 90 -4.33 -7.47 -3.14
CA HIS A 90 -5.68 -7.01 -3.44
C HIS A 90 -5.61 -5.62 -4.06
N THR A 91 -5.73 -5.56 -5.39
CA THR A 91 -5.61 -4.33 -6.17
C THR A 91 -6.93 -3.86 -6.77
N ARG A 92 -8.01 -4.60 -6.51
CA ARG A 92 -9.35 -4.30 -6.99
C ARG A 92 -10.10 -3.39 -6.04
N TYR A 93 -11.30 -3.00 -6.45
CA TYR A 93 -12.18 -2.20 -5.62
C TYR A 93 -12.46 -2.89 -4.28
N PHE A 94 -12.15 -2.19 -3.20
CA PHE A 94 -12.40 -2.66 -1.85
C PHE A 94 -13.87 -2.37 -1.49
N LYS A 95 -14.71 -3.40 -1.52
CA LYS A 95 -16.12 -3.27 -1.14
C LYS A 95 -16.25 -2.93 0.34
N GLY A 96 -17.15 -2.01 0.66
CA GLY A 96 -17.50 -1.74 2.05
C GLY A 96 -17.93 -3.03 2.77
N GLY A 97 -17.47 -3.21 3.99
CA GLY A 97 -17.75 -4.41 4.77
C GLY A 97 -16.99 -5.67 4.34
N LEU A 98 -15.93 -5.57 3.54
CA LEU A 98 -15.16 -6.74 3.11
C LEU A 98 -14.62 -7.57 4.28
N LEU A 99 -14.26 -6.96 5.38
CA LEU A 99 -13.81 -7.64 6.59
C LEU A 99 -14.97 -8.00 7.53
N THR A 100 -15.89 -7.08 7.74
CA THR A 100 -17.01 -7.25 8.69
C THR A 100 -18.13 -8.12 8.13
N ASN A 101 -18.37 -8.08 6.82
CA ASN A 101 -19.44 -8.81 6.14
C ASN A 101 -18.88 -9.83 5.13
N ALA A 102 -17.66 -10.30 5.35
CA ALA A 102 -16.95 -11.25 4.50
C ALA A 102 -17.76 -12.54 4.18
N PRO A 103 -18.45 -13.18 5.14
CA PRO A 103 -19.23 -14.38 4.86
C PRO A 103 -20.31 -14.19 3.79
N LEU A 104 -20.98 -13.03 3.78
CA LEU A 104 -21.99 -12.71 2.79
C LEU A 104 -21.40 -12.34 1.43
N LEU A 105 -20.31 -11.55 1.45
CA LEU A 105 -19.67 -11.06 0.24
C LEU A 105 -18.86 -12.13 -0.51
N LEU A 106 -18.23 -13.03 0.23
CA LEU A 106 -17.36 -14.08 -0.30
C LEU A 106 -18.05 -15.44 -0.39
N GLY A 107 -19.11 -15.68 0.38
CA GLY A 107 -19.77 -16.96 0.51
C GLY A 107 -20.33 -17.49 -0.82
N ALA A 108 -20.82 -16.62 -1.70
CA ALA A 108 -21.29 -17.00 -3.03
C ALA A 108 -20.15 -17.48 -3.93
N ARG A 109 -18.97 -16.85 -3.86
CA ARG A 109 -17.80 -17.24 -4.64
C ARG A 109 -17.16 -18.54 -4.16
N VAL A 110 -17.10 -18.75 -2.86
CA VAL A 110 -16.54 -19.96 -2.27
C VAL A 110 -17.41 -21.18 -2.62
N ARG A 111 -18.75 -21.03 -2.69
CA ARG A 111 -19.65 -22.09 -3.14
C ARG A 111 -19.40 -22.48 -4.60
N GLN A 112 -19.17 -21.49 -5.49
CA GLN A 112 -18.87 -21.80 -6.91
C GLN A 112 -17.54 -22.52 -7.11
N LEU A 113 -16.54 -22.26 -6.27
CA LEU A 113 -15.24 -22.93 -6.33
C LEU A 113 -15.28 -24.37 -5.79
N LYS A 114 -16.22 -24.68 -4.88
CA LYS A 114 -16.41 -26.04 -4.36
C LYS A 114 -17.24 -26.96 -5.28
N GLN A 115 -17.86 -26.39 -6.33
CA GLN A 115 -18.68 -27.15 -7.30
C GLN A 115 -17.93 -27.46 -8.60
N ARG A 116 -16.66 -27.07 -8.71
CA ARG A 116 -15.74 -27.45 -9.78
C ARG A 116 -14.68 -28.42 -9.26
#